data_24c32692d0b198949fc711b286491655
#
_entry.id   24c32692d0b198949fc711b286491655
#
_cell.length_a   1.000
_cell.length_b   1.000
_cell.length_c   1.000
_cell.angle_alpha   90.00
_cell.angle_beta   90.00
_cell.angle_gamma   90.00
#
_symmetry.space_group_name_H-M   'P 1'
#
loop_
_entity.id
_entity.type
_entity.pdbx_description
1 polymer ?
#
loop_
_entity_poly.entity_id
_entity_poly.type
_entity_poly.pdbx_seq_one_letter_code
_entity_poly.pdbx_strand_id
1 'polypeptide(L)'
;MKRTKIIVALLVGLLLAIIWLGVKSNHNDEQIDYVVETPSIEEDQANISKFHADNFNMAIDTAIWTEHHYDAGFYSWQNHSDAENFFEVGHVAEKPGIDKLVEFALKKNNCSAYTELILPEDSQYTYAVSMEKENGYLLELYFTAPMDDGTYFLVTCCYNPINTASRYATQTAVFSMETQ
;
A
#
# COMPACT_ATOMS: atom_id res chain seq x y z
N MET A 1 27.74 46.70 23.10
CA MET A 1 28.05 45.55 22.24
C MET A 1 27.80 44.16 22.90
N LYS A 2 28.03 43.92 24.18
CA LYS A 2 27.82 42.59 24.84
C LYS A 2 26.30 42.24 24.93
N ARG A 3 25.42 43.21 25.26
CA ARG A 3 23.98 42.94 25.45
C ARG A 3 23.27 42.57 24.12
N THR A 4 23.65 43.15 23.01
CA THR A 4 23.07 42.87 21.67
C THR A 4 23.42 41.42 21.20
N LYS A 5 24.65 40.93 21.51
CA LYS A 5 25.05 39.55 21.19
C LYS A 5 24.27 38.50 22.00
N ILE A 6 23.94 38.83 23.26
CA ILE A 6 23.13 37.92 24.12
C ILE A 6 21.70 37.83 23.62
N ILE A 7 21.10 38.95 23.21
CA ILE A 7 19.74 38.97 22.70
C ILE A 7 19.63 38.19 21.36
N VAL A 8 20.61 38.34 20.47
CA VAL A 8 20.66 37.59 19.21
C VAL A 8 20.81 36.08 19.47
N ALA A 9 21.67 35.68 20.40
CA ALA A 9 21.85 34.28 20.77
C ALA A 9 20.58 33.66 21.36
N LEU A 10 19.83 34.38 22.19
CA LEU A 10 18.56 33.97 22.77
C LEU A 10 17.46 33.84 21.70
N LEU A 11 17.40 34.77 20.72
CA LEU A 11 16.44 34.68 19.62
C LEU A 11 16.73 33.52 18.68
N VAL A 12 17.99 33.24 18.36
CA VAL A 12 18.38 32.08 17.53
C VAL A 12 18.08 30.78 18.28
N GLY A 13 18.36 30.70 19.59
CA GLY A 13 18.03 29.53 20.40
C GLY A 13 16.52 29.27 20.49
N LEU A 14 15.69 30.32 20.61
CA LEU A 14 14.24 30.22 20.59
C LEU A 14 13.71 29.75 19.23
N LEU A 15 14.27 30.27 18.14
CA LEU A 15 13.89 29.87 16.78
C LEU A 15 14.22 28.40 16.48
N LEU A 16 15.39 27.94 16.92
CA LEU A 16 15.79 26.53 16.82
C LEU A 16 14.91 25.62 17.68
N ALA A 17 14.50 26.07 18.87
CA ALA A 17 13.56 25.32 19.72
C ALA A 17 12.16 25.23 19.09
N ILE A 18 11.67 26.29 18.45
CA ILE A 18 10.39 26.29 17.74
C ILE A 18 10.45 25.37 16.54
N ILE A 19 11.53 25.38 15.76
CA ILE A 19 11.73 24.46 14.64
C ILE A 19 11.80 23.01 15.15
N TRP A 20 12.50 22.76 16.24
CA TRP A 20 12.62 21.41 16.82
C TRP A 20 11.30 20.90 17.39
N LEU A 21 10.50 21.75 18.05
CA LEU A 21 9.16 21.47 18.53
C LEU A 21 8.17 21.30 17.36
N GLY A 22 8.30 22.09 16.29
CA GLY A 22 7.49 21.97 15.06
C GLY A 22 7.76 20.67 14.32
N VAL A 23 9.03 20.23 14.23
CA VAL A 23 9.41 18.94 13.63
C VAL A 23 8.92 17.77 14.48
N LYS A 24 8.91 17.92 15.83
CA LYS A 24 8.39 16.88 16.72
C LYS A 24 6.86 16.84 16.80
N SER A 25 6.19 17.96 16.49
CA SER A 25 4.73 18.08 16.49
C SER A 25 4.10 17.61 15.15
N ASN A 26 4.90 17.42 14.08
CA ASN A 26 4.42 16.86 12.81
C ASN A 26 4.50 15.32 12.76
N HIS A 27 4.93 14.68 13.83
CA HIS A 27 4.63 13.30 14.14
C HIS A 27 3.41 13.26 15.09
N ASN A 28 2.32 13.87 14.69
CA ASN A 28 1.04 13.43 15.17
C ASN A 28 0.77 12.11 14.45
N ASP A 29 1.04 11.02 15.15
CA ASP A 29 0.40 9.74 14.98
C ASP A 29 -1.13 9.93 15.21
N GLU A 30 -1.81 10.62 14.32
CA GLU A 30 -3.18 10.27 13.99
C GLU A 30 -3.05 8.99 13.16
N GLN A 31 -2.83 7.90 13.87
CA GLN A 31 -3.09 6.57 13.39
C GLN A 31 -4.58 6.58 13.02
N ILE A 32 -4.87 6.93 11.77
CA ILE A 32 -6.19 6.68 11.20
C ILE A 32 -6.24 5.16 11.16
N ASP A 33 -6.96 4.57 12.11
CA ASP A 33 -7.27 3.15 12.14
C ASP A 33 -8.12 2.84 10.89
N TYR A 34 -7.44 2.65 9.77
CA TYR A 34 -8.06 2.20 8.54
C TYR A 34 -8.30 0.70 8.70
N VAL A 35 -9.48 0.35 9.23
CA VAL A 35 -9.94 -1.03 9.23
C VAL A 35 -10.27 -1.37 7.79
N VAL A 36 -9.48 -2.24 7.19
CA VAL A 36 -9.78 -2.82 5.89
C VAL A 36 -10.93 -3.81 6.11
N GLU A 37 -12.14 -3.45 5.68
CA GLU A 37 -13.26 -4.39 5.67
C GLU A 37 -13.01 -5.39 4.55
N THR A 38 -12.99 -6.68 4.88
CA THR A 38 -12.96 -7.75 3.88
C THR A 38 -14.28 -7.72 3.12
N PRO A 39 -14.30 -7.38 1.82
CA PRO A 39 -15.53 -7.39 1.06
C PRO A 39 -16.04 -8.84 0.95
N SER A 40 -17.29 -9.09 1.31
CA SER A 40 -17.92 -10.38 1.04
C SER A 40 -18.11 -10.53 -0.47
N ILE A 41 -17.46 -11.54 -1.05
CA ILE A 41 -17.67 -11.90 -2.46
C ILE A 41 -19.03 -12.64 -2.48
N GLU A 42 -20.06 -11.97 -2.99
CA GLU A 42 -21.30 -12.67 -3.34
C GLU A 42 -21.01 -13.50 -4.60
N GLU A 43 -21.13 -14.83 -4.49
CA GLU A 43 -20.80 -15.78 -5.56
C GLU A 43 -21.63 -15.63 -6.85
N ASP A 44 -22.65 -14.78 -6.88
CA ASP A 44 -23.57 -14.56 -7.99
C ASP A 44 -23.14 -13.48 -9.00
N GLN A 45 -21.90 -13.00 -8.96
CA GLN A 45 -21.42 -12.05 -9.96
C GLN A 45 -20.97 -12.77 -11.23
N ALA A 46 -21.78 -12.67 -12.28
CA ALA A 46 -21.63 -13.36 -13.58
C ALA A 46 -20.29 -13.11 -14.32
N ASN A 47 -19.46 -12.19 -13.84
CA ASN A 47 -18.20 -11.79 -14.46
C ASN A 47 -16.97 -12.18 -13.64
N ILE A 48 -17.12 -12.84 -12.48
CA ILE A 48 -15.98 -13.26 -11.68
C ILE A 48 -15.36 -14.51 -12.27
N SER A 49 -14.11 -14.44 -12.64
CA SER A 49 -13.27 -15.54 -13.10
C SER A 49 -12.23 -15.89 -12.02
N LYS A 50 -12.03 -17.18 -11.79
CA LYS A 50 -10.91 -17.64 -10.96
C LYS A 50 -9.64 -17.63 -11.79
N PHE A 51 -8.70 -16.80 -11.42
CA PHE A 51 -7.34 -16.82 -11.95
C PHE A 51 -6.52 -17.84 -11.16
N HIS A 52 -5.76 -18.68 -11.86
CA HIS A 52 -4.90 -19.71 -11.28
C HIS A 52 -3.45 -19.50 -11.75
N ALA A 53 -2.55 -19.33 -10.81
CA ALA A 53 -1.12 -19.40 -11.02
C ALA A 53 -0.54 -20.62 -10.30
N ASP A 54 0.74 -20.89 -10.47
CA ASP A 54 1.39 -22.06 -9.88
C ASP A 54 1.29 -22.11 -8.35
N ASN A 55 1.28 -20.94 -7.70
CA ASN A 55 1.39 -20.84 -6.24
C ASN A 55 0.29 -19.97 -5.59
N PHE A 56 -0.66 -19.46 -6.37
CA PHE A 56 -1.80 -18.69 -5.84
C PHE A 56 -3.02 -18.70 -6.76
N ASN A 57 -4.17 -18.44 -6.19
CA ASN A 57 -5.43 -18.22 -6.89
C ASN A 57 -5.99 -16.83 -6.53
N MET A 58 -6.79 -16.25 -7.42
CA MET A 58 -7.52 -15.00 -7.17
C MET A 58 -8.87 -15.01 -7.88
N ALA A 59 -9.83 -14.26 -7.35
CA ALA A 59 -11.11 -13.97 -8.00
C ALA A 59 -11.03 -12.63 -8.71
N ILE A 60 -11.15 -12.61 -10.04
CA ILE A 60 -11.00 -11.44 -10.88
C ILE A 60 -12.31 -11.11 -11.58
N ASP A 61 -12.83 -9.90 -11.39
CA ASP A 61 -13.96 -9.40 -12.16
C ASP A 61 -13.48 -8.93 -13.53
N THR A 62 -13.72 -9.76 -14.54
CA THR A 62 -13.29 -9.51 -15.93
C THR A 62 -14.08 -8.37 -16.62
N ALA A 63 -15.17 -7.90 -16.03
CA ALA A 63 -15.87 -6.69 -16.50
C ALA A 63 -15.13 -5.40 -16.07
N ILE A 64 -14.27 -5.48 -15.05
CA ILE A 64 -13.53 -4.34 -14.50
C ILE A 64 -12.06 -4.40 -14.90
N TRP A 65 -11.47 -5.59 -14.87
CA TRP A 65 -10.04 -5.80 -14.97
C TRP A 65 -9.59 -6.42 -16.29
N THR A 66 -8.55 -5.86 -16.89
CA THR A 66 -7.77 -6.49 -17.96
C THR A 66 -6.49 -7.05 -17.41
N GLU A 67 -6.23 -8.33 -17.67
CA GLU A 67 -4.96 -8.96 -17.35
C GLU A 67 -3.84 -8.44 -18.25
N HIS A 68 -2.74 -8.06 -17.66
CA HIS A 68 -1.46 -7.77 -18.31
C HIS A 68 -0.40 -8.71 -17.74
N HIS A 69 0.14 -9.57 -18.59
CA HIS A 69 1.20 -10.50 -18.16
C HIS A 69 2.57 -9.87 -18.41
N TYR A 70 3.40 -9.81 -17.36
CA TYR A 70 4.80 -9.42 -17.47
C TYR A 70 5.70 -10.64 -17.28
N ASP A 71 6.80 -10.68 -18.03
CA ASP A 71 7.86 -11.69 -17.81
C ASP A 71 8.40 -11.63 -16.38
N ALA A 72 8.82 -12.78 -15.82
CA ALA A 72 9.48 -12.91 -14.53
C ALA A 72 8.62 -13.02 -13.25
N GLY A 73 7.43 -13.61 -13.33
CA GLY A 73 6.66 -13.99 -12.13
C GLY A 73 5.88 -12.84 -11.49
N PHE A 74 5.66 -11.76 -12.25
CA PHE A 74 4.73 -10.70 -11.92
C PHE A 74 3.48 -10.83 -12.76
N TYR A 75 2.32 -10.77 -12.09
CA TYR A 75 1.00 -10.70 -12.69
C TYR A 75 0.42 -9.33 -12.40
N SER A 76 -0.23 -8.72 -13.39
CA SER A 76 -0.79 -7.38 -13.25
C SER A 76 -2.14 -7.27 -13.93
N TRP A 77 -3.03 -6.51 -13.32
CA TRP A 77 -4.35 -6.18 -13.83
C TRP A 77 -4.58 -4.69 -13.76
N GLN A 78 -5.16 -4.16 -14.81
CA GLN A 78 -5.48 -2.75 -14.93
C GLN A 78 -6.98 -2.56 -15.12
N ASN A 79 -7.54 -1.54 -14.47
CA ASN A 79 -8.94 -1.20 -14.62
C ASN A 79 -9.21 -0.65 -16.03
N HIS A 80 -10.28 -1.14 -16.68
CA HIS A 80 -10.66 -0.72 -18.03
C HIS A 80 -10.95 0.78 -18.18
N SER A 81 -11.48 1.39 -17.12
CA SER A 81 -11.93 2.79 -17.13
C SER A 81 -10.95 3.75 -16.47
N ASP A 82 -9.92 3.25 -15.78
CA ASP A 82 -8.97 4.04 -15.01
C ASP A 82 -7.58 3.41 -15.04
N ALA A 83 -6.72 3.92 -15.89
CA ALA A 83 -5.35 3.41 -16.09
C ALA A 83 -4.44 3.55 -14.85
N GLU A 84 -4.80 4.42 -13.89
CA GLU A 84 -4.06 4.54 -12.63
C GLU A 84 -4.54 3.55 -11.56
N ASN A 85 -5.69 2.91 -11.79
CA ASN A 85 -6.21 1.88 -10.92
C ASN A 85 -5.74 0.51 -11.42
N PHE A 86 -4.87 -0.12 -10.63
CA PHE A 86 -4.27 -1.41 -10.95
C PHE A 86 -4.03 -2.22 -9.68
N PHE A 87 -3.79 -3.50 -9.85
CA PHE A 87 -3.11 -4.31 -8.85
C PHE A 87 -2.14 -5.29 -9.51
N GLU A 88 -1.11 -5.65 -8.76
CA GLU A 88 -0.02 -6.50 -9.20
C GLU A 88 0.28 -7.54 -8.12
N VAL A 89 0.59 -8.76 -8.53
CA VAL A 89 1.03 -9.83 -7.64
C VAL A 89 2.44 -10.23 -8.06
N GLY A 90 3.38 -10.10 -7.14
CA GLY A 90 4.77 -10.48 -7.36
C GLY A 90 5.24 -11.51 -6.35
N HIS A 91 5.95 -12.52 -6.81
CA HIS A 91 6.66 -13.48 -5.98
C HIS A 91 8.04 -12.90 -5.65
N VAL A 92 8.32 -12.66 -4.38
CA VAL A 92 9.50 -11.93 -3.92
C VAL A 92 10.38 -12.85 -3.08
N ALA A 93 11.68 -12.86 -3.37
CA ALA A 93 12.66 -13.50 -2.51
C ALA A 93 12.83 -12.70 -1.20
N GLU A 94 13.29 -13.39 -0.14
CA GLU A 94 13.53 -12.79 1.19
C GLU A 94 14.37 -11.49 1.17
N LYS A 95 15.16 -11.29 0.12
CA LYS A 95 15.99 -10.09 -0.04
C LYS A 95 15.60 -9.31 -1.31
N PRO A 96 15.36 -8.01 -1.20
CA PRO A 96 15.49 -7.12 -0.05
C PRO A 96 14.32 -7.30 0.95
N GLY A 97 14.54 -7.09 2.25
CA GLY A 97 13.48 -7.16 3.26
C GLY A 97 12.34 -6.15 3.01
N ILE A 98 11.20 -6.37 3.66
CA ILE A 98 9.95 -5.58 3.54
C ILE A 98 10.24 -4.07 3.64
N ASP A 99 11.01 -3.63 4.64
CA ASP A 99 11.35 -2.22 4.85
C ASP A 99 11.95 -1.55 3.61
N LYS A 100 12.84 -2.26 2.92
CA LYS A 100 13.47 -1.73 1.70
C LYS A 100 12.50 -1.67 0.52
N LEU A 101 11.54 -2.57 0.45
CA LEU A 101 10.49 -2.53 -0.57
C LEU A 101 9.55 -1.35 -0.34
N VAL A 102 9.18 -1.10 0.92
CA VAL A 102 8.38 0.07 1.31
C VAL A 102 9.13 1.37 1.00
N GLU A 103 10.41 1.49 1.40
CA GLU A 103 11.25 2.65 1.06
C GLU A 103 11.38 2.86 -0.46
N PHE A 104 11.56 1.79 -1.21
CA PHE A 104 11.62 1.85 -2.67
C PHE A 104 10.29 2.33 -3.26
N ALA A 105 9.16 1.82 -2.77
CA ALA A 105 7.82 2.22 -3.22
C ALA A 105 7.55 3.70 -2.93
N LEU A 106 7.88 4.17 -1.72
CA LEU A 106 7.80 5.59 -1.35
C LEU A 106 8.56 6.47 -2.34
N LYS A 107 9.83 6.14 -2.56
CA LYS A 107 10.70 6.91 -3.46
C LYS A 107 10.23 6.87 -4.92
N LYS A 108 9.83 5.70 -5.42
CA LYS A 108 9.37 5.51 -6.81
C LYS A 108 8.11 6.31 -7.10
N ASN A 109 7.22 6.44 -6.11
CA ASN A 109 5.90 7.07 -6.27
C ASN A 109 5.83 8.50 -5.71
N ASN A 110 6.96 9.08 -5.27
CA ASN A 110 7.06 10.41 -4.64
C ASN A 110 6.14 10.56 -3.41
N CYS A 111 5.92 9.47 -2.68
CA CYS A 111 5.15 9.51 -1.44
C CYS A 111 6.07 9.95 -0.28
N SER A 112 5.56 10.80 0.61
CA SER A 112 6.33 11.35 1.73
C SER A 112 6.33 10.47 2.97
N ALA A 113 5.29 9.65 3.14
CA ALA A 113 5.08 8.79 4.30
C ALA A 113 4.20 7.60 3.93
N TYR A 114 4.10 6.64 4.83
CA TYR A 114 3.15 5.54 4.77
C TYR A 114 2.44 5.38 6.12
N THR A 115 1.30 4.72 6.09
CA THR A 115 0.55 4.29 7.27
C THR A 115 0.45 2.77 7.25
N GLU A 116 0.69 2.12 8.37
CA GLU A 116 0.44 0.68 8.52
C GLU A 116 -1.06 0.42 8.56
N LEU A 117 -1.50 -0.60 7.83
CA LEU A 117 -2.90 -0.99 7.78
C LEU A 117 -3.21 -2.05 8.85
N ILE A 118 -4.37 -1.92 9.47
CA ILE A 118 -4.91 -2.97 10.35
C ILE A 118 -5.56 -4.02 9.45
N LEU A 119 -4.99 -5.21 9.45
CA LEU A 119 -5.47 -6.34 8.66
C LEU A 119 -6.55 -7.12 9.43
N PRO A 120 -7.54 -7.72 8.73
CA PRO A 120 -8.47 -8.68 9.34
C PRO A 120 -7.72 -9.85 9.98
N GLU A 121 -8.28 -10.43 11.07
CA GLU A 121 -7.64 -11.54 11.81
C GLU A 121 -7.46 -12.80 10.97
N ASP A 122 -8.31 -13.02 9.97
CA ASP A 122 -8.29 -14.14 9.03
C ASP A 122 -7.54 -13.81 7.72
N SER A 123 -6.88 -12.67 7.63
CA SER A 123 -6.12 -12.27 6.46
C SER A 123 -4.91 -13.18 6.25
N GLN A 124 -4.66 -13.55 5.00
CA GLN A 124 -3.40 -14.20 4.60
C GLN A 124 -2.21 -13.24 4.58
N TYR A 125 -2.47 -11.94 4.60
CA TYR A 125 -1.43 -10.93 4.69
C TYR A 125 -1.01 -10.72 6.15
N THR A 126 0.28 -10.64 6.38
CA THR A 126 0.87 -10.45 7.72
C THR A 126 1.31 -9.01 7.96
N TYR A 127 1.46 -8.24 6.90
CA TYR A 127 1.83 -6.83 6.97
C TYR A 127 1.28 -6.08 5.75
N ALA A 128 0.81 -4.88 5.95
CA ALA A 128 0.40 -4.00 4.87
C ALA A 128 0.61 -2.54 5.20
N VAL A 129 0.84 -1.75 4.15
CA VAL A 129 1.03 -0.29 4.26
C VAL A 129 0.24 0.42 3.17
N SER A 130 -0.23 1.62 3.48
CA SER A 130 -0.88 2.54 2.54
C SER A 130 -0.07 3.83 2.41
N MET A 131 0.03 4.34 1.20
CA MET A 131 0.74 5.56 0.84
C MET A 131 -0.16 6.44 -0.02
N GLU A 132 -0.24 7.73 0.28
CA GLU A 132 -0.98 8.66 -0.56
C GLU A 132 -0.05 9.26 -1.63
N LYS A 133 -0.46 9.14 -2.90
CA LYS A 133 0.21 9.76 -4.05
C LYS A 133 -0.22 11.23 -4.17
N GLU A 134 0.60 12.05 -4.82
CA GLU A 134 0.32 13.49 -5.05
C GLU A 134 -1.01 13.74 -5.77
N ASN A 135 -1.49 12.80 -6.58
CA ASN A 135 -2.77 12.89 -7.29
C ASN A 135 -3.98 12.41 -6.47
N GLY A 136 -3.79 12.09 -5.18
CA GLY A 136 -4.84 11.65 -4.27
C GLY A 136 -5.21 10.17 -4.40
N TYR A 137 -4.48 9.38 -5.21
CA TYR A 137 -4.63 7.93 -5.23
C TYR A 137 -3.93 7.30 -4.03
N LEU A 138 -4.46 6.20 -3.52
CA LEU A 138 -3.79 5.36 -2.55
C LEU A 138 -3.02 4.25 -3.26
N LEU A 139 -1.77 4.09 -2.87
CA LEU A 139 -0.92 2.96 -3.23
C LEU A 139 -0.76 2.10 -1.98
N GLU A 140 -1.17 0.84 -2.06
CA GLU A 140 -1.09 -0.09 -0.95
C GLU A 140 -0.22 -1.29 -1.31
N LEU A 141 0.54 -1.75 -0.33
CA LEU A 141 1.40 -2.94 -0.41
C LEU A 141 0.96 -3.93 0.65
N TYR A 142 0.68 -5.16 0.25
CA TYR A 142 0.28 -6.27 1.11
C TYR A 142 1.30 -7.40 1.00
N PHE A 143 1.76 -7.90 2.12
CA PHE A 143 2.80 -8.92 2.22
C PHE A 143 2.22 -10.18 2.89
N THR A 144 2.32 -11.33 2.23
CA THR A 144 1.93 -12.62 2.82
C THR A 144 2.96 -13.07 3.85
N ALA A 145 2.62 -14.09 4.63
CA ALA A 145 3.61 -14.82 5.41
C ALA A 145 4.69 -15.41 4.49
N PRO A 146 5.94 -15.54 4.97
CA PRO A 146 6.96 -16.28 4.24
C PRO A 146 6.55 -17.73 4.03
N MET A 147 6.80 -18.25 2.83
CA MET A 147 6.69 -19.67 2.50
C MET A 147 7.88 -20.47 3.06
N ASP A 148 7.84 -21.79 2.94
CA ASP A 148 8.89 -22.69 3.46
C ASP A 148 10.29 -22.42 2.87
N ASP A 149 10.36 -21.87 1.66
CA ASP A 149 11.60 -21.48 0.99
C ASP A 149 12.07 -20.05 1.32
N GLY A 150 11.36 -19.36 2.22
CA GLY A 150 11.64 -17.99 2.63
C GLY A 150 11.16 -16.92 1.63
N THR A 151 10.49 -17.31 0.56
CA THR A 151 9.85 -16.37 -0.38
C THR A 151 8.47 -15.95 0.12
N TYR A 152 7.92 -14.86 -0.40
CA TYR A 152 6.58 -14.39 -0.06
C TYR A 152 5.94 -13.68 -1.26
N PHE A 153 4.62 -13.49 -1.22
CA PHE A 153 3.94 -12.66 -2.20
C PHE A 153 3.83 -11.21 -1.72
N LEU A 154 4.10 -10.31 -2.65
CA LEU A 154 3.78 -8.89 -2.54
C LEU A 154 2.63 -8.58 -3.49
N VAL A 155 1.52 -8.13 -2.94
CA VAL A 155 0.43 -7.55 -3.73
C VAL A 155 0.52 -6.04 -3.61
N THR A 156 0.67 -5.38 -4.76
CA THR A 156 0.67 -3.91 -4.86
C THR A 156 -0.61 -3.49 -5.54
N CYS A 157 -1.37 -2.57 -4.96
CA CYS A 157 -2.54 -2.01 -5.63
C CYS A 157 -2.55 -0.49 -5.54
N CYS A 158 -3.20 0.13 -6.53
CA CYS A 158 -3.38 1.58 -6.60
C CYS A 158 -4.82 1.87 -7.00
N TYR A 159 -5.50 2.75 -6.29
CA TYR A 159 -6.89 3.10 -6.59
C TYR A 159 -7.25 4.51 -6.08
N ASN A 160 -8.33 5.05 -6.64
CA ASN A 160 -8.90 6.30 -6.16
C ASN A 160 -9.80 6.04 -4.93
N PRO A 161 -9.45 6.50 -3.71
CA PRO A 161 -10.21 6.21 -2.49
C PRO A 161 -11.61 6.86 -2.46
N ILE A 162 -11.81 7.94 -3.25
CA ILE A 162 -13.11 8.63 -3.34
C ILE A 162 -14.08 7.82 -4.23
N ASN A 163 -13.57 7.07 -5.20
CA ASN A 163 -14.37 6.19 -6.03
C ASN A 163 -14.62 4.85 -5.30
N THR A 164 -15.77 4.76 -4.64
CA THR A 164 -16.16 3.59 -3.85
C THR A 164 -16.18 2.30 -4.69
N ALA A 165 -16.64 2.34 -5.93
CA ALA A 165 -16.67 1.17 -6.80
C ALA A 165 -15.25 0.68 -7.14
N SER A 166 -14.35 1.61 -7.47
CA SER A 166 -12.94 1.34 -7.74
C SER A 166 -12.26 0.71 -6.52
N ARG A 167 -12.42 1.33 -5.34
CA ARG A 167 -11.89 0.81 -4.09
C ARG A 167 -12.40 -0.60 -3.78
N TYR A 168 -13.73 -0.80 -3.85
CA TYR A 168 -14.33 -2.09 -3.57
C TYR A 168 -13.83 -3.19 -4.52
N ALA A 169 -13.79 -2.91 -5.83
CA ALA A 169 -13.31 -3.87 -6.82
C ALA A 169 -11.83 -4.25 -6.57
N THR A 170 -10.98 -3.27 -6.22
CA THR A 170 -9.57 -3.50 -5.91
C THR A 170 -9.41 -4.35 -4.65
N GLN A 171 -10.09 -3.98 -3.56
CA GLN A 171 -10.05 -4.73 -2.30
C GLN A 171 -10.59 -6.15 -2.47
N THR A 172 -11.69 -6.33 -3.21
CA THR A 172 -12.23 -7.66 -3.51
C THR A 172 -11.20 -8.54 -4.21
N ALA A 173 -10.51 -8.03 -5.23
CA ALA A 173 -9.47 -8.79 -5.92
C ALA A 173 -8.30 -9.14 -4.97
N VAL A 174 -7.77 -8.15 -4.25
CA VAL A 174 -6.63 -8.32 -3.32
C VAL A 174 -6.95 -9.33 -2.23
N PHE A 175 -8.11 -9.24 -1.57
CA PHE A 175 -8.48 -10.14 -0.47
C PHE A 175 -9.03 -11.49 -0.92
N SER A 176 -9.28 -11.69 -2.21
CA SER A 176 -9.63 -13.00 -2.78
C SER A 176 -8.42 -13.89 -3.08
N MET A 177 -7.21 -13.36 -2.96
CA MET A 177 -5.99 -14.14 -3.19
C MET A 177 -5.88 -15.25 -2.15
N GLU A 178 -5.55 -16.44 -2.60
CA GLU A 178 -5.28 -17.63 -1.78
C GLU A 178 -3.92 -18.20 -2.21
N THR A 179 -2.98 -18.31 -1.28
CA THR A 179 -1.69 -18.98 -1.52
C THR A 179 -1.85 -20.49 -1.41
N GLN A 180 -1.09 -21.27 -2.23
CA GLN A 180 -1.11 -22.73 -2.26
C GLN A 180 0.09 -23.35 -1.55
#